data_242d812536ade64d61dcdcb63b262fa6
#
_entry.id   242d812536ade64d61dcdcb63b262fa6
#
_cell.length_a   1.000
_cell.length_b   1.000
_cell.length_c   1.000
_cell.angle_alpha   90.00
_cell.angle_beta   90.00
_cell.angle_gamma   90.00
#
_symmetry.space_group_name_H-M   'P 1'
#
loop_
_entity.id
_entity.type
_entity.pdbx_description
1 polymer ?
#
loop_
_entity_poly.entity_id
_entity_poly.type
_entity_poly.pdbx_seq_one_letter_code
_entity_poly.pdbx_strand_id
1 'polypeptide(L)' 'MKKVAVIGSGSWGTALAQMLTVHGHTVRMWARNASTVAEINERHTNEKYLPGILLPQALTATTDRAEAL' A
#
# COMPACT_ATOMS: atom_id res chain seq x y z
N MET A 1 -5.36 16.68 -4.82
CA MET A 1 -5.13 15.51 -3.95
C MET A 1 -6.44 14.75 -3.75
N LYS A 2 -6.40 13.45 -3.89
CA LYS A 2 -7.58 12.61 -3.72
C LYS A 2 -7.28 11.47 -2.75
N LYS A 3 -8.35 10.93 -2.15
CA LYS A 3 -8.25 9.71 -1.36
C LYS A 3 -8.50 8.53 -2.30
N VAL A 4 -7.57 7.59 -2.34
CA VAL A 4 -7.62 6.45 -3.25
C VAL A 4 -7.46 5.16 -2.45
N ALA A 5 -8.34 4.21 -2.72
CA ALA A 5 -8.22 2.86 -2.16
C ALA A 5 -7.68 1.94 -3.24
N VAL A 6 -6.61 1.22 -2.92
CA VAL A 6 -6.06 0.20 -3.82
C VAL A 6 -6.36 -1.16 -3.21
N ILE A 7 -7.20 -1.94 -3.88
CA ILE A 7 -7.61 -3.25 -3.39
C ILE A 7 -6.65 -4.30 -3.92
N GLY A 8 -5.84 -4.82 -3.03
CA GLY A 8 -4.84 -5.81 -3.36
C GLY A 8 -3.43 -5.32 -3.06
N SER A 9 -2.51 -6.25 -2.92
CA SER A 9 -1.13 -5.96 -2.56
C SER A 9 -0.12 -6.71 -3.42
N GLY A 10 -0.54 -7.18 -4.59
CA GLY A 10 0.36 -7.79 -5.55
C GLY A 10 1.31 -6.76 -6.14
N SER A 11 2.20 -7.20 -7.03
CA SER A 11 3.23 -6.33 -7.63
C SER A 11 2.62 -5.11 -8.31
N TRP A 12 1.57 -5.32 -9.10
CA TRP A 12 0.96 -4.22 -9.85
C TRP A 12 0.24 -3.24 -8.93
N GLY A 13 -0.53 -3.76 -7.96
CA GLY A 13 -1.25 -2.90 -7.02
C GLY A 13 -0.31 -2.09 -6.15
N THR A 14 0.78 -2.70 -5.69
CA THR A 14 1.77 -2.00 -4.87
C THR A 14 2.47 -0.91 -5.66
N ALA A 15 2.84 -1.18 -6.91
CA ALA A 15 3.48 -0.18 -7.77
C ALA A 15 2.54 0.99 -8.06
N LEU A 16 1.27 0.70 -8.31
CA LEU A 16 0.26 1.73 -8.52
C LEU A 16 0.07 2.59 -7.28
N ALA A 17 -0.03 1.96 -6.11
CA ALA A 17 -0.19 2.68 -4.85
C ALA A 17 1.00 3.60 -4.57
N GLN A 18 2.21 3.12 -4.85
CA GLN A 18 3.42 3.92 -4.72
C GLN A 18 3.37 5.15 -5.62
N MET A 19 3.03 4.95 -6.88
CA MET A 19 2.96 6.03 -7.85
C MET A 19 1.96 7.09 -7.43
N LEU A 20 0.76 6.68 -7.02
CA LEU A 20 -0.28 7.61 -6.61
C LEU A 20 0.13 8.39 -5.36
N THR A 21 0.78 7.74 -4.40
CA THR A 21 1.24 8.40 -3.18
C THR A 21 2.32 9.44 -3.49
N VAL A 22 3.25 9.10 -4.35
CA VAL A 22 4.33 10.01 -4.76
C VAL A 22 3.76 11.24 -5.45
N HIS A 23 2.65 11.09 -6.18
CA HIS A 23 1.99 12.20 -6.86
C HIS A 23 1.04 13.00 -5.95
N GLY A 24 1.07 12.76 -4.65
CA GLY A 24 0.36 13.58 -3.69
C GLY A 24 -1.03 13.09 -3.30
N HIS A 25 -1.44 11.92 -3.75
CA HIS A 25 -2.72 11.35 -3.33
C HIS A 25 -2.59 10.66 -1.98
N THR A 26 -3.66 10.65 -1.21
CA THR A 26 -3.74 9.86 0.02
C THR A 26 -4.19 8.46 -0.35
N VAL A 27 -3.31 7.48 -0.18
CA VAL A 27 -3.57 6.12 -0.63
C VAL A 27 -3.61 5.16 0.55
N ARG A 28 -4.63 4.33 0.56
CA ARG A 28 -4.73 3.22 1.50
C ARG A 28 -4.92 1.93 0.73
N MET A 29 -4.06 0.95 0.99
CA MET A 29 -4.15 -0.36 0.36
C MET A 29 -4.94 -1.31 1.23
N TRP A 30 -5.68 -2.19 0.58
CA TRP A 30 -6.25 -3.34 1.25
C TRP A 30 -5.42 -4.57 0.89
N ALA A 31 -4.99 -5.31 1.90
CA ALA A 31 -4.28 -6.57 1.71
C ALA A 31 -4.94 -7.66 2.55
N ARG A 32 -4.98 -8.85 2.01
CA ARG A 32 -5.58 -9.99 2.70
C ARG A 32 -4.73 -10.43 3.88
N ASN A 33 -3.43 -10.33 3.77
CA ASN A 33 -2.47 -10.90 4.70
C ASN A 33 -2.01 -9.85 5.71
N ALA A 34 -2.23 -10.11 6.99
CA ALA A 34 -1.84 -9.20 8.06
C ALA A 34 -0.33 -8.93 8.10
N SER A 35 0.49 -9.92 7.73
CA SER A 35 1.94 -9.72 7.72
C SER A 35 2.36 -8.74 6.62
N THR A 36 1.68 -8.76 5.48
CA THR A 36 1.92 -7.78 4.41
C THR A 36 1.54 -6.38 4.87
N VAL A 37 0.40 -6.25 5.55
CA VAL A 37 -0.04 -4.97 6.09
C VAL A 37 0.99 -4.43 7.09
N ALA A 38 1.47 -5.27 8.00
CA ALA A 38 2.47 -4.87 8.98
C ALA A 38 3.76 -4.44 8.29
N GLU A 39 4.20 -5.17 7.29
CA GLU A 39 5.41 -4.81 6.54
C GLU A 39 5.28 -3.44 5.89
N ILE A 40 4.15 -3.19 5.21
CA ILE A 40 3.94 -1.91 4.54
C ILE A 40 3.91 -0.77 5.55
N ASN A 41 3.17 -0.92 6.65
CA ASN A 41 2.99 0.15 7.62
C ASN A 41 4.23 0.41 8.48
N GLU A 42 5.00 -0.63 8.80
CA GLU A 42 6.13 -0.51 9.74
C GLU A 42 7.47 -0.39 9.03
N ARG A 43 7.67 -1.14 7.95
CA ARG A 43 8.93 -1.15 7.23
C ARG A 43 8.90 -0.39 5.92
N HIS A 44 7.70 -0.05 5.45
CA HIS A 44 7.50 0.66 4.17
C HIS A 44 8.07 -0.12 3.00
N THR A 45 7.88 -1.45 3.03
CA THR A 45 8.30 -2.35 1.96
C THR A 45 7.22 -3.39 1.70
N ASN A 46 7.30 -4.03 0.54
CA ASN A 46 6.49 -5.20 0.20
C ASN A 46 7.40 -6.14 -0.60
N GLU A 47 8.32 -6.78 0.10
CA GLU A 47 9.45 -7.51 -0.51
C GLU A 47 9.02 -8.67 -1.39
N LYS A 48 7.92 -9.33 -1.07
CA LYS A 48 7.44 -10.46 -1.86
C LYS A 48 7.05 -10.04 -3.27
N TYR A 49 6.43 -8.87 -3.40
CA TYR A 49 5.86 -8.43 -4.68
C TYR A 49 6.60 -7.28 -5.33
N LEU A 50 7.37 -6.53 -4.56
CA LEU A 50 8.12 -5.39 -5.06
C LEU A 50 9.47 -5.31 -4.33
N PRO A 51 10.34 -6.29 -4.55
CA PRO A 51 11.58 -6.40 -3.79
C PRO A 51 12.52 -5.21 -4.02
N GLY A 52 13.18 -4.80 -2.96
CA GLY A 52 14.18 -3.74 -3.03
C GLY A 52 13.63 -2.33 -3.17
N ILE A 53 12.32 -2.15 -3.07
CA ILE A 53 11.69 -0.83 -3.22
C ILE A 53 11.23 -0.33 -1.86
N LEU A 54 11.64 0.88 -1.50
CA LEU A 54 11.14 1.56 -0.31
C LEU A 54 9.89 2.34 -0.67
N LEU A 55 8.79 2.01 -0.01
CA LEU A 55 7.50 2.67 -0.26
C LEU A 55 7.42 3.99 0.52
N PRO A 56 6.64 4.97 0.02
CA PRO A 56 6.45 6.23 0.74
C PRO A 56 5.86 6.00 2.13
N GLN A 57 6.30 6.76 3.13
CA GLN A 57 5.78 6.64 4.49
C GLN A 57 4.30 6.97 4.58
N ALA A 58 3.79 7.81 3.69
CA ALA A 58 2.38 8.19 3.68
C ALA A 58 1.47 7.08 3.17
N LEU A 59 2.02 6.06 2.50
CA LEU A 59 1.24 4.92 2.04
C LEU A 59 0.95 3.99 3.21
N THR A 60 -0.33 3.73 3.45
CA THR A 60 -0.77 2.84 4.52
C THR A 60 -1.54 1.66 3.97
N ALA A 61 -1.66 0.61 4.78
CA ALA A 61 -2.38 -0.60 4.40
C ALA A 61 -3.25 -1.09 5.55
N THR A 62 -4.28 -1.86 5.21
CA THR A 62 -5.19 -2.44 6.19
C THR A 62 -5.73 -3.77 5.67
N THR A 63 -6.13 -4.66 6.59
CA THR A 63 -6.85 -5.88 6.24
C THR A 63 -8.36 -5.66 6.22
N ASP A 64 -8.84 -4.52 6.68
CA ASP A 64 -10.25 -4.19 6.76
C ASP A 64 -10.69 -3.43 5.50
N ARG A 65 -11.54 -4.05 4.67
CA ARG A 65 -12.00 -3.42 3.44
C ARG A 65 -12.78 -2.15 3.70
N ALA A 66 -13.59 -2.13 4.74
CA ALA A 66 -14.38 -0.94 5.06
C ALA A 66 -13.47 0.23 5.42
N GLU A 67 -12.37 -0.05 6.12
CA GLU A 67 -11.41 0.98 6.48
C GLU A 67 -10.65 1.49 5.26
N ALA A 68 -10.37 0.62 4.28
CA ALA A 68 -9.68 1.02 3.06
C ALA A 68 -10.55 1.93 2.18
N LEU A 69 -11.84 1.64 2.14
CA LEU A 69 -12.78 2.41 1.36
C LEU A 69 -13.23 3.66 2.12
#